data_5140d37a31a3f0a7ab58ea4315896379
#
_entry.id   5140d37a31a3f0a7ab58ea4315896379
#
_cell.length_a   1.000
_cell.length_b   1.000
_cell.length_c   1.000
_cell.angle_alpha   90.00
_cell.angle_beta   90.00
_cell.angle_gamma   90.00
#
_symmetry.space_group_name_H-M   'P 1'
#
loop_
_entity.id
_entity.type
_entity.pdbx_description
1 polymer ?
#
loop_
_entity_poly.entity_id
_entity_poly.type
_entity_poly.pdbx_seq_one_letter_code
_entity_poly.pdbx_strand_id
1 'polypeptide(L)'
;MRNFAIGLLLLTLGSVIVQPLIEIVNLGREKIILSTAVITSARSAKDRSLEYKSQRDLNAVVNEKLFAEYFSDAFMKSMNLSLVNADGINKYRFKPQDDKYNDIIVTLDFVEVGDGVSDQFVTTVKMRTETEYKYKTKAMKIVETMGNNASNNLVEEQTLILSIKN
;
A
#
# COMPACT_ATOMS: atom_id res chain seq x y z
N MET A 1 24.92 30.37 -36.26
CA MET A 1 24.62 30.70 -34.84
C MET A 1 23.14 30.47 -34.49
N ARG A 2 22.15 30.95 -35.28
CA ARG A 2 20.71 30.78 -34.98
C ARG A 2 20.29 29.32 -34.79
N ASN A 3 20.71 28.42 -35.64
CA ASN A 3 20.37 26.98 -35.55
C ASN A 3 21.00 26.28 -34.34
N PHE A 4 22.19 26.70 -33.95
CA PHE A 4 22.85 26.21 -32.73
C PHE A 4 22.11 26.64 -31.45
N ALA A 5 21.67 27.89 -31.41
CA ALA A 5 20.89 28.41 -30.28
C ALA A 5 19.53 27.68 -30.15
N ILE A 6 18.86 27.40 -31.29
CA ILE A 6 17.61 26.64 -31.32
C ILE A 6 17.85 25.20 -30.84
N GLY A 7 18.91 24.54 -31.31
CA GLY A 7 19.27 23.20 -30.87
C GLY A 7 19.54 23.11 -29.36
N LEU A 8 20.28 24.08 -28.82
CA LEU A 8 20.57 24.16 -27.39
C LEU A 8 19.28 24.39 -26.58
N LEU A 9 18.39 25.27 -27.05
CA LEU A 9 17.11 25.53 -26.40
C LEU A 9 16.21 24.29 -26.39
N LEU A 10 16.13 23.53 -27.46
CA LEU A 10 15.37 22.29 -27.52
C LEU A 10 15.95 21.22 -26.59
N LEU A 11 17.26 21.13 -26.49
CA LEU A 11 17.94 20.19 -25.62
C LEU A 11 17.71 20.51 -24.12
N THR A 12 17.79 21.79 -23.76
CA THR A 12 17.48 22.23 -22.38
C THR A 12 16.00 22.02 -22.05
N LEU A 13 15.09 22.39 -22.94
CA LEU A 13 13.65 22.19 -22.75
C LEU A 13 13.32 20.69 -22.61
N GLY A 14 13.91 19.85 -23.47
CA GLY A 14 13.75 18.39 -23.37
C GLY A 14 14.22 17.83 -22.02
N SER A 15 15.38 18.28 -21.52
CA SER A 15 15.90 17.82 -20.22
C SER A 15 15.02 18.22 -19.05
N VAL A 16 14.36 19.38 -19.11
CA VAL A 16 13.44 19.85 -18.06
C VAL A 16 12.16 19.01 -18.04
N ILE A 17 11.65 18.61 -19.20
CA ILE A 17 10.40 17.82 -19.30
C ILE A 17 10.63 16.36 -18.92
N VAL A 18 11.78 15.78 -19.22
CA VAL A 18 12.08 14.36 -18.94
C VAL A 18 12.04 14.04 -17.45
N GLN A 19 12.50 14.91 -16.57
CA GLN A 19 12.56 14.62 -15.13
C GLN A 19 11.18 14.43 -14.48
N PRO A 20 10.16 15.29 -14.71
CA PRO A 20 8.80 15.04 -14.24
C PRO A 20 8.18 13.74 -14.81
N LEU A 21 8.47 13.41 -16.07
CA LEU A 21 7.98 12.16 -16.66
C LEU A 21 8.56 10.93 -15.97
N ILE A 22 9.84 10.94 -15.64
CA ILE A 22 10.49 9.87 -14.87
C ILE A 22 9.82 9.74 -13.49
N GLU A 23 9.48 10.85 -12.83
CA GLU A 23 8.78 10.81 -11.54
C GLU A 23 7.39 10.20 -11.65
N ILE A 24 6.63 10.52 -12.68
CA ILE A 24 5.30 9.90 -12.91
C ILE A 24 5.43 8.38 -13.06
N VAL A 25 6.42 7.92 -13.81
CA VAL A 25 6.68 6.48 -13.96
C VAL A 25 7.10 5.85 -12.64
N ASN A 26 7.96 6.51 -11.87
CA ASN A 26 8.37 6.03 -10.54
C ASN A 26 7.20 5.97 -9.58
N LEU A 27 6.34 6.98 -9.55
CA LEU A 27 5.13 7.03 -8.74
C LEU A 27 4.19 5.84 -9.07
N GLY A 28 3.95 5.60 -10.36
CA GLY A 28 3.15 4.45 -10.81
C GLY A 28 3.75 3.11 -10.39
N ARG A 29 5.07 2.96 -10.50
CA ARG A 29 5.79 1.76 -10.05
C ARG A 29 5.66 1.55 -8.55
N GLU A 30 5.85 2.59 -7.74
CA GLU A 30 5.73 2.49 -6.27
C GLU A 30 4.32 2.12 -5.86
N LYS A 31 3.30 2.68 -6.52
CA LYS A 31 1.91 2.31 -6.29
C LYS A 31 1.66 0.81 -6.55
N ILE A 32 2.18 0.27 -7.65
CA ILE A 32 2.06 -1.15 -7.98
C ILE A 32 2.78 -2.02 -6.94
N ILE A 33 3.99 -1.64 -6.51
CA ILE A 33 4.75 -2.37 -5.49
C ILE A 33 3.97 -2.40 -4.18
N LEU A 34 3.45 -1.25 -3.73
CA LEU A 34 2.68 -1.14 -2.49
C LEU A 34 1.40 -1.99 -2.55
N SER A 35 0.62 -1.87 -3.62
CA SER A 35 -0.59 -2.65 -3.87
C SER A 35 -0.30 -4.16 -3.85
N THR A 36 0.75 -4.58 -4.55
CA THR A 36 1.16 -5.99 -4.61
C THR A 36 1.58 -6.51 -3.23
N ALA A 37 2.35 -5.73 -2.48
CA ALA A 37 2.76 -6.10 -1.13
C ALA A 37 1.58 -6.25 -0.19
N VAL A 38 0.62 -5.32 -0.22
CA VAL A 38 -0.62 -5.38 0.59
C VAL A 38 -1.42 -6.64 0.26
N ILE A 39 -1.72 -6.87 -1.03
CA ILE A 39 -2.53 -8.03 -1.46
C ILE A 39 -1.84 -9.35 -1.10
N THR A 40 -0.55 -9.47 -1.36
CA THR A 40 0.21 -10.69 -1.11
C THR A 40 0.28 -10.98 0.39
N SER A 41 0.53 -9.96 1.21
CA SER A 41 0.55 -10.08 2.67
C SER A 41 -0.83 -10.47 3.22
N ALA A 42 -1.90 -9.86 2.70
CA ALA A 42 -3.27 -10.18 3.09
C ALA A 42 -3.68 -11.62 2.74
N ARG A 43 -3.32 -12.10 1.56
CA ARG A 43 -3.57 -13.49 1.16
C ARG A 43 -2.83 -14.48 2.06
N SER A 44 -1.55 -14.22 2.32
CA SER A 44 -0.74 -15.03 3.24
C SER A 44 -1.31 -15.03 4.65
N ALA A 45 -1.77 -13.88 5.14
CA ALA A 45 -2.40 -13.74 6.44
C ALA A 45 -3.73 -14.50 6.51
N LYS A 46 -4.57 -14.39 5.48
CA LYS A 46 -5.82 -15.15 5.37
C LYS A 46 -5.59 -16.63 5.50
N ASP A 47 -4.69 -17.18 4.68
CA ASP A 47 -4.44 -18.62 4.63
C ASP A 47 -3.94 -19.16 5.99
N ARG A 48 -3.19 -18.36 6.74
CA ARG A 48 -2.62 -18.73 8.05
C ARG A 48 -3.57 -18.49 9.23
N SER A 49 -4.53 -17.60 9.08
CA SER A 49 -5.48 -17.23 10.14
C SER A 49 -6.82 -17.97 10.06
N LEU A 50 -6.98 -18.86 9.07
CA LEU A 50 -8.18 -19.69 8.94
C LEU A 50 -8.26 -20.70 10.08
N GLU A 51 -9.31 -20.60 10.87
CA GLU A 51 -9.68 -21.56 11.89
C GLU A 51 -10.88 -22.40 11.39
N TYR A 52 -10.67 -23.70 11.24
CA TYR A 52 -11.77 -24.62 10.90
C TYR A 52 -12.54 -24.98 12.18
N LYS A 53 -13.64 -24.28 12.43
CA LYS A 53 -14.56 -24.61 13.52
C LYS A 53 -15.43 -25.78 13.13
N SER A 54 -15.00 -26.99 13.49
CA SER A 54 -15.76 -28.22 13.35
C SER A 54 -15.87 -28.83 11.93
N GLN A 55 -15.49 -30.07 11.81
CA GLN A 55 -15.52 -30.83 10.55
C GLN A 55 -16.95 -31.05 9.97
N ARG A 56 -17.99 -30.67 10.68
CA ARG A 56 -19.39 -30.88 10.24
C ARG A 56 -20.00 -29.70 9.50
N ASP A 57 -19.62 -28.48 9.83
CA ASP A 57 -20.32 -27.30 9.29
C ASP A 57 -19.57 -26.57 8.18
N LEU A 58 -18.35 -26.97 7.81
CA LEU A 58 -17.51 -26.37 6.75
C LEU A 58 -17.32 -24.84 6.88
N ASN A 59 -17.69 -24.26 8.02
CA ASN A 59 -17.57 -22.84 8.27
C ASN A 59 -16.12 -22.50 8.65
N ALA A 60 -15.37 -21.96 7.71
CA ALA A 60 -14.06 -21.37 7.97
C ALA A 60 -14.24 -19.96 8.52
N VAL A 61 -13.79 -19.72 9.73
CA VAL A 61 -13.80 -18.39 10.35
C VAL A 61 -12.38 -17.87 10.41
N VAL A 62 -12.18 -16.63 9.96
CA VAL A 62 -10.89 -15.96 10.11
C VAL A 62 -10.84 -15.31 11.47
N ASN A 63 -9.77 -15.59 12.22
CA ASN A 63 -9.47 -14.88 13.45
C ASN A 63 -8.81 -13.54 13.08
N GLU A 64 -9.54 -12.43 13.29
CA GLU A 64 -9.12 -11.09 12.91
C GLU A 64 -7.79 -10.68 13.56
N LYS A 65 -7.58 -11.05 14.83
CA LYS A 65 -6.36 -10.75 15.56
C LYS A 65 -5.15 -11.48 14.95
N LEU A 66 -5.30 -12.78 14.67
CA LEU A 66 -4.26 -13.57 14.02
C LEU A 66 -4.02 -13.08 12.58
N PHE A 67 -5.09 -12.70 11.87
CA PHE A 67 -4.97 -12.10 10.53
C PHE A 67 -4.11 -10.84 10.58
N ALA A 68 -4.42 -9.92 11.50
CA ALA A 68 -3.70 -8.66 11.63
C ALA A 68 -2.22 -8.87 11.99
N GLU A 69 -1.92 -9.82 12.86
CA GLU A 69 -0.55 -10.20 13.24
C GLU A 69 0.22 -10.79 12.05
N TYR A 70 -0.35 -11.78 11.35
CA TYR A 70 0.29 -12.39 10.19
C TYR A 70 0.41 -11.43 9.00
N PHE A 71 -0.58 -10.54 8.81
CA PHE A 71 -0.51 -9.48 7.83
C PHE A 71 0.67 -8.54 8.11
N SER A 72 0.78 -8.06 9.35
CA SER A 72 1.87 -7.17 9.77
C SER A 72 3.23 -7.82 9.54
N ASP A 73 3.42 -9.08 9.95
CA ASP A 73 4.66 -9.83 9.77
C ASP A 73 5.01 -10.02 8.27
N ALA A 74 4.04 -10.42 7.47
CA ALA A 74 4.24 -10.61 6.02
C ALA A 74 4.53 -9.29 5.31
N PHE A 75 3.84 -8.21 5.68
CA PHE A 75 4.02 -6.89 5.09
C PHE A 75 5.39 -6.30 5.43
N MET A 76 5.82 -6.40 6.69
CA MET A 76 7.17 -6.01 7.11
C MET A 76 8.25 -6.71 6.29
N LYS A 77 8.12 -8.01 6.08
CA LYS A 77 9.09 -8.81 5.31
C LYS A 77 9.08 -8.46 3.83
N SER A 78 7.90 -8.22 3.24
CA SER A 78 7.77 -7.94 1.81
C SER A 78 8.34 -6.59 1.39
N MET A 79 8.28 -5.59 2.27
CA MET A 79 8.69 -4.22 2.02
C MET A 79 9.95 -3.79 2.79
N ASN A 80 10.58 -4.72 3.54
CA ASN A 80 11.72 -4.43 4.42
C ASN A 80 11.43 -3.30 5.41
N LEU A 81 10.34 -3.47 6.20
CA LEU A 81 9.85 -2.48 7.14
C LEU A 81 10.07 -2.94 8.58
N SER A 82 10.01 -1.99 9.49
CA SER A 82 9.89 -2.22 10.93
C SER A 82 8.59 -1.63 11.46
N LEU A 83 7.93 -2.32 12.38
CA LEU A 83 6.75 -1.82 13.05
C LEU A 83 7.17 -0.76 14.07
N VAL A 84 6.59 0.44 13.97
CA VAL A 84 6.84 1.54 14.91
C VAL A 84 5.75 1.59 15.98
N ASN A 85 4.49 1.49 15.55
CA ASN A 85 3.34 1.55 16.44
C ASN A 85 2.18 0.72 15.88
N ALA A 86 1.38 0.15 16.78
CA ALA A 86 0.12 -0.49 16.47
C ALA A 86 -0.95 0.08 17.41
N ASP A 87 -2.05 0.56 16.84
CA ASP A 87 -3.21 1.05 17.56
C ASP A 87 -4.33 0.00 17.43
N GLY A 88 -4.35 -0.91 18.41
CA GLY A 88 -5.22 -2.08 18.38
C GLY A 88 -4.88 -3.05 17.24
N ILE A 89 -5.93 -3.63 16.64
CA ILE A 89 -5.83 -4.53 15.47
C ILE A 89 -6.07 -3.80 14.14
N ASN A 90 -6.41 -2.52 14.18
CA ASN A 90 -6.96 -1.80 13.05
C ASN A 90 -5.97 -0.88 12.36
N LYS A 91 -4.95 -0.37 13.08
CA LYS A 91 -4.04 0.62 12.52
C LYS A 91 -2.59 0.34 12.88
N TYR A 92 -1.76 0.30 11.86
CA TYR A 92 -0.33 0.01 11.95
C TYR A 92 0.48 1.11 11.29
N ARG A 93 1.58 1.50 11.95
CA ARG A 93 2.56 2.42 11.38
C ARG A 93 3.88 1.69 11.21
N PHE A 94 4.35 1.64 9.98
CA PHE A 94 5.60 1.00 9.60
C PHE A 94 6.62 2.03 9.16
N LYS A 95 7.88 1.80 9.51
CA LYS A 95 9.02 2.59 9.07
C LYS A 95 9.89 1.75 8.15
N PRO A 96 10.24 2.23 6.95
CA PRO A 96 11.21 1.58 6.09
C PRO A 96 12.59 1.49 6.74
N GLN A 97 13.27 0.35 6.59
CA GLN A 97 14.63 0.17 7.07
C GLN A 97 15.67 0.77 6.12
N ASP A 98 15.31 0.87 4.84
CA ASP A 98 16.07 1.60 3.84
C ASP A 98 15.33 2.93 3.54
N ASP A 99 16.07 3.96 3.26
CA ASP A 99 15.57 5.33 3.07
C ASP A 99 14.79 5.53 1.75
N LYS A 100 14.15 4.45 1.22
CA LYS A 100 13.45 4.45 -0.07
C LYS A 100 12.04 5.02 -0.01
N TYR A 101 11.37 4.85 1.14
CA TYR A 101 9.99 5.25 1.35
C TYR A 101 9.87 6.12 2.59
N ASN A 102 8.80 6.88 2.70
CA ASN A 102 8.36 7.50 3.95
C ASN A 102 7.60 6.47 4.80
N ASP A 103 7.21 6.86 6.02
CA ASP A 103 6.42 6.00 6.89
C ASP A 103 5.14 5.54 6.17
N ILE A 104 4.79 4.28 6.36
CA ILE A 104 3.61 3.67 5.76
C ILE A 104 2.59 3.42 6.87
N ILE A 105 1.38 3.94 6.69
CA ILE A 105 0.25 3.71 7.59
C ILE A 105 -0.70 2.73 6.91
N VAL A 106 -1.03 1.65 7.60
CA VAL A 106 -2.01 0.66 7.13
C VAL A 106 -3.18 0.63 8.10
N THR A 107 -4.39 0.78 7.58
CA THR A 107 -5.64 0.63 8.32
C THR A 107 -6.36 -0.61 7.83
N LEU A 108 -6.75 -1.48 8.75
CA LEU A 108 -7.54 -2.68 8.51
C LEU A 108 -8.95 -2.44 9.06
N ASP A 109 -9.95 -2.62 8.22
CA ASP A 109 -11.36 -2.50 8.61
C ASP A 109 -12.08 -3.80 8.29
N PHE A 110 -12.49 -4.52 9.34
CA PHE A 110 -13.20 -5.80 9.23
C PHE A 110 -14.69 -5.55 9.19
N VAL A 111 -15.34 -6.02 8.15
CA VAL A 111 -16.78 -5.82 7.93
C VAL A 111 -17.45 -7.17 7.71
N GLU A 112 -18.44 -7.49 8.55
CA GLU A 112 -19.35 -8.61 8.31
C GLU A 112 -20.60 -8.09 7.57
N VAL A 113 -20.88 -8.65 6.41
CA VAL A 113 -22.06 -8.33 5.61
C VAL A 113 -22.95 -9.58 5.55
N GLY A 114 -24.16 -9.47 6.08
CA GLY A 114 -25.20 -10.49 5.92
C GLY A 114 -25.99 -10.23 4.63
N ASP A 115 -26.30 -11.26 3.89
CA ASP A 115 -27.06 -11.16 2.62
C ASP A 115 -28.54 -10.80 2.83
N GLY A 116 -29.07 -10.85 4.06
CA GLY A 116 -30.47 -10.51 4.37
C GLY A 116 -31.55 -11.44 3.76
N VAL A 117 -31.16 -12.33 2.86
CA VAL A 117 -32.04 -13.28 2.14
C VAL A 117 -31.63 -14.72 2.41
N SER A 118 -30.36 -14.98 2.51
CA SER A 118 -29.78 -16.26 2.93
C SER A 118 -29.09 -16.03 4.27
N ASP A 119 -29.12 -17.03 5.19
CA ASP A 119 -28.38 -16.95 6.46
C ASP A 119 -26.84 -16.90 6.27
N GLN A 120 -26.39 -16.40 5.13
CA GLN A 120 -24.98 -16.31 4.77
C GLN A 120 -24.37 -15.00 5.26
N PHE A 121 -23.25 -15.09 5.96
CA PHE A 121 -22.44 -13.95 6.36
C PHE A 121 -21.10 -13.98 5.66
N VAL A 122 -20.73 -12.86 5.06
CA VAL A 122 -19.44 -12.67 4.39
C VAL A 122 -18.59 -11.73 5.24
N THR A 123 -17.45 -12.22 5.73
CA THR A 123 -16.46 -11.37 6.40
C THR A 123 -15.47 -10.86 5.37
N THR A 124 -15.33 -9.56 5.29
CA THR A 124 -14.37 -8.89 4.41
C THR A 124 -13.42 -8.03 5.24
N VAL A 125 -12.20 -7.86 4.75
CA VAL A 125 -11.28 -6.85 5.27
C VAL A 125 -11.03 -5.80 4.19
N LYS A 126 -11.22 -4.54 4.53
CA LYS A 126 -10.80 -3.40 3.73
C LYS A 126 -9.46 -2.92 4.28
N MET A 127 -8.48 -2.85 3.42
CA MET A 127 -7.13 -2.44 3.75
C MET A 127 -6.85 -1.11 3.06
N ARG A 128 -6.58 -0.08 3.84
CA ARG A 128 -6.19 1.23 3.33
C ARG A 128 -4.76 1.51 3.75
N THR A 129 -3.91 1.73 2.76
CA THR A 129 -2.49 1.99 2.95
C THR A 129 -2.17 3.39 2.46
N GLU A 130 -1.55 4.18 3.31
CA GLU A 130 -1.19 5.57 3.05
C GLU A 130 0.31 5.75 3.28
N THR A 131 0.97 6.38 2.33
CA THR A 131 2.36 6.81 2.46
C THR A 131 2.60 8.07 1.65
N GLU A 132 3.55 8.88 2.07
CA GLU A 132 4.00 10.04 1.31
C GLU A 132 5.07 9.60 0.32
N TYR A 133 4.89 9.97 -0.96
CA TYR A 133 5.85 9.65 -2.01
C TYR A 133 7.15 10.43 -1.82
N LYS A 134 8.27 9.74 -1.85
CA LYS A 134 9.60 10.33 -1.77
C LYS A 134 10.16 10.54 -3.17
N TYR A 135 10.33 11.79 -3.57
CA TYR A 135 10.86 12.12 -4.89
C TYR A 135 12.27 11.55 -5.10
N LYS A 136 12.51 11.01 -6.29
CA LYS A 136 13.77 10.32 -6.64
C LYS A 136 14.68 11.18 -7.49
N THR A 137 14.14 12.06 -8.33
CA THR A 137 14.92 12.95 -9.19
C THR A 137 15.43 14.19 -8.44
N LYS A 138 16.62 14.65 -8.81
CA LYS A 138 17.25 15.81 -8.16
C LYS A 138 16.40 17.07 -8.27
N ALA A 139 15.79 17.32 -9.43
CA ALA A 139 14.97 18.51 -9.65
C ALA A 139 13.74 18.52 -8.74
N MET A 140 13.04 17.39 -8.59
CA MET A 140 11.85 17.31 -7.76
C MET A 140 12.19 17.38 -6.26
N LYS A 141 13.34 16.84 -5.83
CA LYS A 141 13.86 17.05 -4.47
C LYS A 141 14.14 18.50 -4.14
N ILE A 142 14.63 19.29 -5.11
CA ILE A 142 14.84 20.73 -4.92
C ILE A 142 13.50 21.46 -4.79
N VAL A 143 12.50 21.09 -5.60
CA VAL A 143 11.14 21.67 -5.50
C VAL A 143 10.50 21.37 -4.15
N GLU A 144 10.66 20.14 -3.65
CA GLU A 144 10.19 19.71 -2.33
C GLU A 144 10.83 20.57 -1.20
N THR A 145 12.15 20.81 -1.28
CA THR A 145 12.87 21.62 -0.28
C THR A 145 12.55 23.12 -0.36
N MET A 146 12.06 23.61 -1.50
CA MET A 146 11.64 25.01 -1.67
C MET A 146 10.27 25.34 -1.07
N GLY A 147 9.63 24.40 -0.37
CA GLY A 147 8.45 24.67 0.46
C GLY A 147 7.11 24.72 -0.29
N ASN A 148 7.07 24.28 -1.53
CA ASN A 148 5.80 23.91 -2.15
C ASN A 148 5.39 22.55 -1.57
N ASN A 149 4.41 22.55 -0.67
CA ASN A 149 3.80 21.36 -0.03
C ASN A 149 3.06 20.47 -1.05
N ALA A 150 3.70 20.11 -2.13
CA ALA A 150 3.22 19.07 -3.05
C ALA A 150 3.60 17.70 -2.46
N SER A 151 3.10 17.39 -1.26
CA SER A 151 3.19 16.02 -0.75
C SER A 151 2.22 15.18 -1.58
N ASN A 152 2.77 14.35 -2.44
CA ASN A 152 1.98 13.37 -3.17
C ASN A 152 1.73 12.16 -2.27
N ASN A 153 0.57 12.16 -1.63
CA ASN A 153 0.13 11.01 -0.85
C ASN A 153 -0.23 9.85 -1.78
N LEU A 154 0.47 8.74 -1.62
CA LEU A 154 0.10 7.46 -2.21
C LEU A 154 -0.93 6.81 -1.30
N VAL A 155 -2.16 6.68 -1.80
CA VAL A 155 -3.22 5.94 -1.11
C VAL A 155 -3.57 4.73 -1.96
N GLU A 156 -3.61 3.57 -1.34
CA GLU A 156 -4.01 2.31 -1.95
C GLU A 156 -5.08 1.65 -1.09
N GLU A 157 -6.20 1.32 -1.69
CA GLU A 157 -7.31 0.63 -1.03
C GLU A 157 -7.54 -0.73 -1.68
N GLN A 158 -7.60 -1.77 -0.85
CA GLN A 158 -7.82 -3.14 -1.28
C GLN A 158 -8.88 -3.79 -0.39
N THR A 159 -9.70 -4.63 -0.99
CA THR A 159 -10.70 -5.41 -0.25
C THR A 159 -10.48 -6.89 -0.50
N LEU A 160 -10.44 -7.67 0.57
CA LEU A 160 -10.30 -9.12 0.50
C LEU A 160 -11.45 -9.80 1.26
N ILE A 161 -12.09 -10.77 0.62
CA ILE A 161 -13.06 -11.64 1.28
C ILE A 161 -12.27 -12.66 2.13
N LEU A 162 -12.53 -12.67 3.43
CA LEU A 162 -11.87 -13.55 4.39
C LEU A 162 -12.60 -14.87 4.51
N SER A 163 -13.90 -14.85 4.80
CA SER A 163 -14.70 -16.06 4.98
C SER A 163 -16.14 -15.86 4.52
N ILE A 164 -16.80 -16.96 4.20
CA ILE A 164 -18.24 -17.04 3.92
C ILE A 164 -18.78 -18.07 4.90
N LYS A 165 -19.75 -17.67 5.73
CA LYS A 165 -20.48 -18.56 6.64
C LYS A 165 -21.86 -18.84 6.02
N ASN A 166 -22.25 -20.11 5.99
CA ASN A 166 -23.58 -20.56 5.62
C ASN A 166 -24.41 -20.80 6.86
#